data_8af88d74dc970e8a6984cd44aa4a11a9
#
_entry.id   8af88d74dc970e8a6984cd44aa4a11a9
#
_cell.length_a   1.000
_cell.length_b   1.000
_cell.length_c   1.000
_cell.angle_alpha   90.00
_cell.angle_beta   90.00
_cell.angle_gamma   90.00
#
_symmetry.space_group_name_H-M   'P 1'
#
loop_
_entity.id
_entity.type
_entity.pdbx_description
1 polymer ?
#
loop_
_entity_poly.entity_id
_entity_poly.type
_entity_poly.pdbx_seq_one_letter_code
_entity_poly.pdbx_strand_id
1 'polypeptide(L)'
;MTDISQLRKSYERAELSEAASHADPLAQFDQWLQEAIKAEVPEPNAMTLATVGSDLRPSTRIVLVKGYDDAGIVFYTNYDSRKGRELAGNPYAALQFHWVELERVVRIEGRVEKVAGAQSDAYFASRPLDSRIGAWASPQSQVIAGRSVLVANAAKYGAQFLLNPPRPPHWGGYRLVADEWQFWQGRKSRLHDRLRYSQQGSGWQRERLAP
;
A
#
# COMPACT_ATOMS: atom_id res chain seq x y z
N MET A 1 10.00 30.22 13.36
CA MET A 1 9.95 28.74 13.23
C MET A 1 9.00 28.24 14.33
N THR A 2 8.03 27.39 13.98
CA THR A 2 7.13 26.81 14.99
C THR A 2 7.89 25.75 15.77
N ASP A 3 7.88 25.81 17.10
CA ASP A 3 8.47 24.77 17.95
C ASP A 3 7.55 23.55 17.97
N ILE A 4 7.98 22.46 17.33
CA ILE A 4 7.25 21.19 17.26
C ILE A 4 7.66 20.19 18.35
N SER A 5 8.65 20.54 19.20
CA SER A 5 9.20 19.65 20.23
C SER A 5 8.17 19.25 21.29
N GLN A 6 7.13 20.09 21.49
CA GLN A 6 6.07 19.90 22.47
C GLN A 6 4.85 19.13 21.91
N LEU A 7 4.83 18.79 20.61
CA LEU A 7 3.76 18.00 20.01
C LEU A 7 3.89 16.55 20.45
N ARG A 8 3.19 16.19 21.53
CA ARG A 8 3.19 14.86 22.13
C ARG A 8 1.76 14.41 22.36
N LYS A 9 1.44 13.15 22.03
CA LYS A 9 0.16 12.51 22.33
C LYS A 9 0.44 11.27 23.18
N SER A 10 -0.36 11.07 24.25
CA SER A 10 -0.38 9.79 24.97
C SER A 10 -1.28 8.81 24.24
N TYR A 11 -0.86 7.57 24.09
CA TYR A 11 -1.60 6.49 23.46
C TYR A 11 -2.18 5.58 24.55
N GLU A 12 -3.51 5.39 24.51
CA GLU A 12 -4.23 4.71 25.60
C GLU A 12 -5.37 3.82 25.11
N ARG A 13 -5.56 3.72 23.78
CA ARG A 13 -6.80 3.20 23.22
C ARG A 13 -6.96 1.70 23.34
N ALA A 14 -5.91 0.92 23.14
CA ALA A 14 -6.00 -0.54 23.09
C ALA A 14 -4.66 -1.21 23.47
N GLU A 15 -4.69 -2.53 23.55
CA GLU A 15 -3.54 -3.40 23.81
C GLU A 15 -3.39 -4.41 22.69
N LEU A 16 -2.15 -4.91 22.50
CA LEU A 16 -1.87 -6.02 21.61
C LEU A 16 -1.01 -7.04 22.36
N SER A 17 -1.62 -8.17 22.69
CA SER A 17 -0.93 -9.28 23.33
C SER A 17 -0.88 -10.51 22.41
N GLU A 18 0.05 -11.40 22.68
CA GLU A 18 0.17 -12.68 21.97
C GLU A 18 -1.09 -13.54 22.15
N ALA A 19 -1.70 -13.49 23.34
CA ALA A 19 -2.90 -14.27 23.64
C ALA A 19 -4.13 -13.76 22.87
N ALA A 20 -4.21 -12.45 22.60
CA ALA A 20 -5.33 -11.82 21.92
C ALA A 20 -5.13 -11.66 20.40
N SER A 21 -3.92 -11.95 19.88
CA SER A 21 -3.63 -11.85 18.44
C SER A 21 -3.76 -13.20 17.73
N HIS A 22 -4.11 -13.16 16.46
CA HIS A 22 -4.18 -14.37 15.63
C HIS A 22 -2.78 -14.96 15.42
N ALA A 23 -2.71 -16.29 15.25
CA ALA A 23 -1.47 -16.97 14.88
C ALA A 23 -1.09 -16.67 13.41
N ASP A 24 -2.08 -16.44 12.57
CA ASP A 24 -1.90 -16.03 11.18
C ASP A 24 -1.94 -14.50 11.04
N PRO A 25 -0.89 -13.87 10.49
CA PRO A 25 -0.84 -12.42 10.31
C PRO A 25 -1.87 -11.88 9.31
N LEU A 26 -2.32 -12.66 8.33
CA LEU A 26 -3.36 -12.24 7.41
C LEU A 26 -4.71 -12.10 8.12
N ALA A 27 -5.04 -13.06 8.99
CA ALA A 27 -6.25 -12.97 9.82
C ALA A 27 -6.17 -11.80 10.81
N GLN A 28 -4.98 -11.52 11.38
CA GLN A 28 -4.77 -10.36 12.23
C GLN A 28 -4.94 -9.04 11.46
N PHE A 29 -4.45 -8.97 10.23
CA PHE A 29 -4.61 -7.82 9.36
C PHE A 29 -6.07 -7.60 8.97
N ASP A 30 -6.77 -8.66 8.56
CA ASP A 30 -8.21 -8.60 8.22
C ASP A 30 -9.02 -8.05 9.38
N GLN A 31 -8.84 -8.60 10.59
CA GLN A 31 -9.51 -8.10 11.78
C GLN A 31 -9.25 -6.59 11.98
N TRP A 32 -8.01 -6.15 11.91
CA TRP A 32 -7.68 -4.75 12.15
C TRP A 32 -8.18 -3.81 11.05
N LEU A 33 -8.20 -4.28 9.80
CA LEU A 33 -8.77 -3.52 8.69
C LEU A 33 -10.29 -3.38 8.83
N GLN A 34 -11.01 -4.45 9.21
CA GLN A 34 -12.46 -4.37 9.48
C GLN A 34 -12.76 -3.44 10.65
N GLU A 35 -11.95 -3.47 11.72
CA GLU A 35 -12.07 -2.51 12.82
C GLU A 35 -11.82 -1.07 12.37
N ALA A 36 -10.86 -0.83 11.47
CA ALA A 36 -10.61 0.50 10.92
C ALA A 36 -11.77 0.99 10.04
N ILE A 37 -12.35 0.11 9.23
CA ILE A 37 -13.54 0.41 8.42
C ILE A 37 -14.74 0.75 9.34
N LYS A 38 -14.97 -0.07 10.37
CA LYS A 38 -16.07 0.13 11.34
C LYS A 38 -15.90 1.40 12.16
N ALA A 39 -14.65 1.79 12.43
CA ALA A 39 -14.33 3.03 13.13
C ALA A 39 -14.32 4.26 12.21
N GLU A 40 -14.72 4.09 10.93
CA GLU A 40 -14.76 5.15 9.91
C GLU A 40 -13.43 5.91 9.77
N VAL A 41 -12.30 5.18 9.90
CA VAL A 41 -10.98 5.77 9.65
C VAL A 41 -10.94 6.29 8.21
N PRO A 42 -10.49 7.52 7.95
CA PRO A 42 -10.37 8.04 6.59
C PRO A 42 -9.47 7.16 5.72
N GLU A 43 -9.96 6.73 4.55
CA GLU A 43 -9.24 5.89 3.60
C GLU A 43 -8.49 4.70 4.25
N PRO A 44 -9.18 3.79 4.97
CA PRO A 44 -8.53 2.72 5.74
C PRO A 44 -7.70 1.76 4.88
N ASN A 45 -7.94 1.76 3.56
CA ASN A 45 -7.23 1.00 2.55
C ASN A 45 -6.04 1.75 1.94
N ALA A 46 -5.75 2.99 2.37
CA ALA A 46 -4.56 3.71 1.95
C ALA A 46 -3.32 3.17 2.69
N MET A 47 -2.25 2.96 1.94
CA MET A 47 -0.98 2.49 2.49
C MET A 47 0.20 3.21 1.87
N THR A 48 1.25 3.43 2.65
CA THR A 48 2.54 3.87 2.14
C THR A 48 3.28 2.67 1.55
N LEU A 49 3.63 2.78 0.27
CA LEU A 49 4.54 1.83 -0.39
C LEU A 49 5.93 2.43 -0.42
N ALA A 50 6.90 1.75 0.18
CA ALA A 50 8.33 2.04 0.09
C ALA A 50 8.99 1.11 -0.93
N THR A 51 9.83 1.68 -1.79
CA THR A 51 10.62 0.95 -2.80
C THR A 51 12.04 1.52 -2.84
N VAL A 52 13.00 0.72 -3.29
CA VAL A 52 14.41 1.10 -3.39
C VAL A 52 14.88 0.82 -4.81
N GLY A 53 15.43 1.84 -5.47
CA GLY A 53 15.99 1.72 -6.81
C GLY A 53 17.44 1.22 -6.82
N SER A 54 18.02 1.15 -8.01
CA SER A 54 19.43 0.74 -8.20
C SER A 54 20.43 1.70 -7.55
N ASP A 55 20.04 2.93 -7.26
CA ASP A 55 20.81 3.93 -6.53
C ASP A 55 20.74 3.74 -5.00
N LEU A 56 20.06 2.69 -4.52
CA LEU A 56 19.84 2.34 -3.11
C LEU A 56 19.13 3.43 -2.31
N ARG A 57 18.52 4.41 -2.97
CA ARG A 57 17.75 5.46 -2.29
C ARG A 57 16.30 5.03 -2.12
N PRO A 58 15.81 4.94 -0.87
CA PRO A 58 14.40 4.64 -0.62
C PRO A 58 13.50 5.77 -1.10
N SER A 59 12.35 5.42 -1.64
CA SER A 59 11.30 6.36 -2.00
C SER A 59 9.95 5.86 -1.56
N THR A 60 9.03 6.76 -1.20
CA THR A 60 7.69 6.40 -0.71
C THR A 60 6.59 7.12 -1.48
N ARG A 61 5.40 6.54 -1.50
CA ARG A 61 4.15 7.12 -2.00
C ARG A 61 2.96 6.39 -1.40
N ILE A 62 1.81 7.04 -1.44
CA ILE A 62 0.57 6.39 -1.09
C ILE A 62 0.06 5.57 -2.29
N VAL A 63 -0.41 4.36 -2.02
CA VAL A 63 -1.18 3.50 -2.92
C VAL A 63 -2.35 2.90 -2.14
N LEU A 64 -3.33 2.35 -2.85
CA LEU A 64 -4.49 1.73 -2.21
C LEU A 64 -4.42 0.22 -2.33
N VAL A 65 -4.61 -0.50 -1.22
CA VAL A 65 -4.86 -1.94 -1.30
C VAL A 65 -6.19 -2.18 -2.01
N LYS A 66 -6.20 -3.15 -2.94
CA LYS A 66 -7.36 -3.51 -3.77
C LYS A 66 -7.73 -4.98 -3.69
N GLY A 67 -6.97 -5.75 -2.95
CA GLY A 67 -7.22 -7.14 -2.63
C GLY A 67 -6.12 -7.67 -1.73
N TYR A 68 -6.45 -8.64 -0.93
CA TYR A 68 -5.50 -9.40 -0.10
C TYR A 68 -6.04 -10.81 0.11
N ASP A 69 -5.17 -11.75 0.08
CA ASP A 69 -5.42 -13.18 0.26
C ASP A 69 -4.13 -13.87 0.73
N ASP A 70 -4.16 -15.18 0.88
CA ASP A 70 -2.99 -15.99 1.29
C ASP A 70 -1.81 -15.84 0.32
N ALA A 71 -2.05 -15.41 -0.92
CA ALA A 71 -1.00 -15.17 -1.89
C ALA A 71 -0.37 -13.76 -1.74
N GLY A 72 -0.98 -12.81 -1.02
CA GLY A 72 -0.41 -11.50 -0.69
C GLY A 72 -1.32 -10.31 -0.91
N ILE A 73 -0.72 -9.13 -0.84
CA ILE A 73 -1.39 -7.82 -0.88
C ILE A 73 -1.34 -7.24 -2.30
N VAL A 74 -2.50 -6.92 -2.88
CA VAL A 74 -2.61 -6.46 -4.28
C VAL A 74 -2.86 -4.95 -4.34
N PHE A 75 -2.10 -4.27 -5.20
CA PHE A 75 -2.30 -2.87 -5.57
C PHE A 75 -2.07 -2.67 -7.07
N TYR A 76 -2.61 -1.57 -7.63
CA TYR A 76 -2.49 -1.28 -9.06
C TYR A 76 -1.81 0.06 -9.30
N THR A 77 -0.97 0.12 -10.33
CA THR A 77 -0.20 1.33 -10.65
C THR A 77 0.27 1.35 -12.11
N ASN A 78 0.93 2.44 -12.50
CA ASN A 78 1.66 2.55 -13.75
C ASN A 78 3.05 1.91 -13.58
N TYR A 79 3.40 0.95 -14.43
CA TYR A 79 4.68 0.22 -14.44
C TYR A 79 5.87 1.11 -14.83
N ASP A 80 5.63 2.16 -15.64
CA ASP A 80 6.66 3.12 -16.05
C ASP A 80 6.87 4.26 -15.04
N SER A 81 6.10 4.27 -13.95
CA SER A 81 6.29 5.22 -12.85
C SER A 81 7.61 4.96 -12.11
N ARG A 82 8.05 5.91 -11.27
CA ARG A 82 9.27 5.73 -10.45
C ARG A 82 9.23 4.41 -9.67
N LYS A 83 8.13 4.11 -8.97
CA LYS A 83 7.97 2.84 -8.22
C LYS A 83 8.00 1.61 -9.13
N GLY A 84 7.40 1.69 -10.32
CA GLY A 84 7.40 0.58 -11.28
C GLY A 84 8.80 0.27 -11.79
N ARG A 85 9.60 1.29 -12.10
CA ARG A 85 11.00 1.11 -12.50
C ARG A 85 11.87 0.60 -11.34
N GLU A 86 11.67 1.12 -10.12
CA GLU A 86 12.37 0.64 -8.93
C GLU A 86 12.08 -0.84 -8.67
N LEU A 87 10.79 -1.25 -8.72
CA LEU A 87 10.37 -2.65 -8.55
C LEU A 87 10.86 -3.59 -9.67
N ALA A 88 11.07 -3.07 -10.88
CA ALA A 88 11.64 -3.87 -11.96
C ALA A 88 13.10 -4.22 -11.72
N GLY A 89 13.86 -3.34 -11.04
CA GLY A 89 15.27 -3.56 -10.69
C GLY A 89 15.47 -4.24 -9.34
N ASN A 90 14.61 -3.93 -8.37
CA ASN A 90 14.62 -4.49 -7.01
C ASN A 90 13.19 -4.85 -6.60
N PRO A 91 12.81 -6.13 -6.62
CA PRO A 91 11.43 -6.54 -6.37
C PRO A 91 11.03 -6.57 -4.88
N TYR A 92 11.84 -6.05 -3.97
CA TYR A 92 11.49 -5.96 -2.55
C TYR A 92 10.87 -4.62 -2.21
N ALA A 93 9.85 -4.66 -1.37
CA ALA A 93 9.13 -3.48 -0.93
C ALA A 93 8.61 -3.63 0.50
N ALA A 94 8.26 -2.49 1.11
CA ALA A 94 7.52 -2.45 2.35
C ALA A 94 6.22 -1.67 2.16
N LEU A 95 5.15 -2.16 2.76
CA LEU A 95 3.85 -1.50 2.88
C LEU A 95 3.63 -1.06 4.32
N GLN A 96 3.03 0.10 4.52
CA GLN A 96 2.64 0.54 5.86
C GLN A 96 1.24 1.16 5.84
N PHE A 97 0.36 0.60 6.66
CA PHE A 97 -0.90 1.23 7.05
C PHE A 97 -0.70 2.00 8.35
N HIS A 98 -1.27 3.19 8.44
CA HIS A 98 -1.22 4.01 9.65
C HIS A 98 -2.60 4.54 9.98
N TRP A 99 -3.28 3.89 10.90
CA TRP A 99 -4.61 4.26 11.40
C TRP A 99 -4.47 5.08 12.69
N VAL A 100 -4.32 6.39 12.51
CA VAL A 100 -4.03 7.34 13.60
C VAL A 100 -5.13 7.32 14.67
N GLU A 101 -6.39 7.19 14.25
CA GLU A 101 -7.56 7.16 15.13
C GLU A 101 -7.59 5.92 16.03
N LEU A 102 -6.97 4.84 15.59
CA LEU A 102 -6.85 3.59 16.34
C LEU A 102 -5.50 3.43 17.03
N GLU A 103 -4.58 4.39 16.83
CA GLU A 103 -3.21 4.31 17.35
C GLU A 103 -2.50 3.03 16.88
N ARG A 104 -2.71 2.64 15.60
CA ARG A 104 -2.21 1.40 15.02
C ARG A 104 -1.36 1.62 13.77
N VAL A 105 -0.33 0.78 13.66
CA VAL A 105 0.47 0.66 12.43
C VAL A 105 0.58 -0.82 12.06
N VAL A 106 0.37 -1.14 10.79
CA VAL A 106 0.73 -2.45 10.22
C VAL A 106 1.83 -2.23 9.19
N ARG A 107 2.92 -2.98 9.29
CA ARG A 107 3.98 -3.03 8.28
C ARG A 107 4.03 -4.42 7.68
N ILE A 108 4.29 -4.49 6.38
CA ILE A 108 4.34 -5.74 5.63
C ILE A 108 5.54 -5.61 4.69
N GLU A 109 6.47 -6.55 4.78
CA GLU A 109 7.64 -6.60 3.91
C GLU A 109 7.60 -7.87 3.08
N GLY A 110 8.20 -7.83 1.90
CA GLY A 110 8.24 -9.00 1.04
C GLY A 110 8.60 -8.69 -0.40
N ARG A 111 8.49 -9.73 -1.21
CA ARG A 111 8.77 -9.69 -2.64
C ARG A 111 7.53 -9.28 -3.43
N VAL A 112 7.72 -8.39 -4.39
CA VAL A 112 6.65 -7.90 -5.28
C VAL A 112 6.74 -8.59 -6.64
N GLU A 113 5.60 -9.06 -7.14
CA GLU A 113 5.45 -9.64 -8.47
C GLU A 113 4.25 -9.01 -9.21
N LYS A 114 4.25 -9.09 -10.54
CA LYS A 114 3.08 -8.65 -11.33
C LYS A 114 1.97 -9.68 -11.21
N VAL A 115 0.73 -9.22 -11.01
CA VAL A 115 -0.43 -10.09 -11.09
C VAL A 115 -0.71 -10.48 -12.55
N ALA A 116 -1.49 -11.54 -12.76
CA ALA A 116 -1.91 -11.99 -14.08
C ALA A 116 -2.57 -10.86 -14.90
N GLY A 117 -2.31 -10.83 -16.20
CA GLY A 117 -2.88 -9.82 -17.11
C GLY A 117 -4.41 -9.74 -17.02
N ALA A 118 -5.09 -10.90 -17.01
CA ALA A 118 -6.54 -10.98 -16.89
C ALA A 118 -7.08 -10.34 -15.60
N GLN A 119 -6.36 -10.48 -14.46
CA GLN A 119 -6.73 -9.82 -13.21
C GLN A 119 -6.59 -8.29 -13.31
N SER A 120 -5.52 -7.83 -13.98
CA SER A 120 -5.33 -6.40 -14.24
C SER A 120 -6.40 -5.84 -15.18
N ASP A 121 -6.79 -6.60 -16.22
CA ASP A 121 -7.84 -6.20 -17.17
C ASP A 121 -9.20 -6.10 -16.47
N ALA A 122 -9.57 -7.09 -15.66
CA ALA A 122 -10.82 -7.10 -14.91
C ALA A 122 -10.92 -5.91 -13.94
N TYR A 123 -9.85 -5.66 -13.18
CA TYR A 123 -9.84 -4.51 -12.27
C TYR A 123 -9.82 -3.18 -13.03
N PHE A 124 -9.08 -3.07 -14.15
CA PHE A 124 -9.08 -1.84 -14.96
C PHE A 124 -10.47 -1.51 -15.48
N ALA A 125 -11.22 -2.51 -15.96
CA ALA A 125 -12.58 -2.34 -16.49
C ALA A 125 -13.57 -1.86 -15.41
N SER A 126 -13.39 -2.26 -14.15
CA SER A 126 -14.25 -1.84 -13.03
C SER A 126 -14.03 -0.39 -12.58
N ARG A 127 -12.95 0.28 -13.04
CA ARG A 127 -12.63 1.65 -12.64
C ARG A 127 -13.55 2.66 -13.34
N PRO A 128 -13.86 3.80 -12.68
CA PRO A 128 -14.54 4.92 -13.33
C PRO A 128 -13.85 5.35 -14.63
N LEU A 129 -14.63 5.79 -15.62
CA LEU A 129 -14.15 6.17 -16.94
C LEU A 129 -13.00 7.18 -16.87
N ASP A 130 -13.16 8.25 -16.08
CA ASP A 130 -12.13 9.28 -15.92
C ASP A 130 -10.81 8.72 -15.37
N SER A 131 -10.88 7.75 -14.46
CA SER A 131 -9.71 7.06 -13.93
C SER A 131 -9.04 6.15 -14.96
N ARG A 132 -9.82 5.57 -15.89
CA ARG A 132 -9.30 4.76 -17.00
C ARG A 132 -8.61 5.65 -18.04
N ILE A 133 -9.23 6.78 -18.39
CA ILE A 133 -8.63 7.79 -19.28
C ILE A 133 -7.37 8.38 -18.63
N GLY A 134 -7.42 8.71 -17.34
CA GLY A 134 -6.27 9.23 -16.60
C GLY A 134 -5.05 8.30 -16.62
N ALA A 135 -5.25 6.99 -16.65
CA ALA A 135 -4.15 6.01 -16.76
C ALA A 135 -3.41 6.10 -18.10
N TRP A 136 -4.09 6.47 -19.18
CA TRP A 136 -3.49 6.77 -20.50
C TRP A 136 -2.87 8.16 -20.56
N ALA A 137 -3.53 9.14 -19.94
CA ALA A 137 -3.16 10.54 -20.03
C ALA A 137 -1.91 10.92 -19.25
N SER A 138 -1.62 10.20 -18.17
CA SER A 138 -0.55 10.55 -17.22
C SER A 138 0.74 9.77 -17.46
N PRO A 139 1.82 10.41 -17.96
CA PRO A 139 3.17 9.83 -17.89
C PRO A 139 3.69 9.87 -16.46
N GLN A 140 3.18 8.99 -15.63
CA GLN A 140 3.33 9.05 -14.17
C GLN A 140 4.80 9.12 -13.74
N SER A 141 5.12 10.05 -12.85
CA SER A 141 6.47 10.33 -12.32
C SER A 141 7.47 10.91 -13.34
N GLN A 142 7.03 11.33 -14.52
CA GLN A 142 7.87 12.03 -15.49
C GLN A 142 7.71 13.55 -15.34
N VAL A 143 8.74 14.30 -15.71
CA VAL A 143 8.68 15.76 -15.79
C VAL A 143 7.83 16.15 -17.00
N ILE A 144 6.89 17.04 -16.82
CA ILE A 144 6.02 17.60 -17.86
C ILE A 144 6.09 19.12 -17.83
N ALA A 145 5.85 19.76 -18.96
CA ALA A 145 5.93 21.22 -19.08
C ALA A 145 4.86 21.97 -18.24
N GLY A 146 3.74 21.30 -17.92
CA GLY A 146 2.69 21.86 -17.08
C GLY A 146 1.43 21.00 -17.09
N ARG A 147 0.44 21.38 -16.28
CA ARG A 147 -0.84 20.66 -16.16
C ARG A 147 -1.60 20.57 -17.49
N SER A 148 -1.40 21.53 -18.40
CA SER A 148 -2.00 21.53 -19.74
C SER A 148 -1.70 20.27 -20.55
N VAL A 149 -0.52 19.67 -20.35
CA VAL A 149 -0.15 18.39 -20.98
C VAL A 149 -1.12 17.28 -20.57
N LEU A 150 -1.44 17.19 -19.28
CA LEU A 150 -2.39 16.18 -18.77
C LEU A 150 -3.81 16.41 -19.32
N VAL A 151 -4.25 17.66 -19.40
CA VAL A 151 -5.56 18.04 -19.94
C VAL A 151 -5.65 17.67 -21.42
N ALA A 152 -4.63 18.03 -22.21
CA ALA A 152 -4.57 17.71 -23.65
C ALA A 152 -4.57 16.19 -23.89
N ASN A 153 -3.76 15.43 -23.10
CA ASN A 153 -3.72 13.98 -23.18
C ASN A 153 -5.07 13.36 -22.80
N ALA A 154 -5.73 13.84 -21.74
CA ALA A 154 -7.03 13.34 -21.31
C ALA A 154 -8.09 13.58 -22.40
N ALA A 155 -8.12 14.76 -23.03
CA ALA A 155 -9.01 15.06 -24.15
C ALA A 155 -8.73 14.14 -25.35
N LYS A 156 -7.46 13.96 -25.72
CA LYS A 156 -7.03 13.06 -26.80
C LYS A 156 -7.52 11.63 -26.57
N TYR A 157 -7.21 11.05 -25.42
CA TYR A 157 -7.58 9.65 -25.14
C TYR A 157 -9.07 9.50 -24.88
N GLY A 158 -9.74 10.51 -24.32
CA GLY A 158 -11.19 10.54 -24.20
C GLY A 158 -11.88 10.48 -25.55
N ALA A 159 -11.42 11.28 -26.54
CA ALA A 159 -11.93 11.24 -27.91
C ALA A 159 -11.58 9.90 -28.63
N GLN A 160 -10.39 9.36 -28.37
CA GLN A 160 -9.94 8.12 -29.00
C GLN A 160 -10.72 6.88 -28.53
N PHE A 161 -10.98 6.76 -27.23
CA PHE A 161 -11.54 5.55 -26.65
C PHE A 161 -13.01 5.66 -26.28
N LEU A 162 -13.56 6.87 -26.29
CA LEU A 162 -14.96 7.13 -25.91
C LEU A 162 -15.27 6.53 -24.52
N LEU A 163 -16.22 5.62 -24.43
CA LEU A 163 -16.67 5.01 -23.18
C LEU A 163 -15.90 3.75 -22.78
N ASN A 164 -15.05 3.22 -23.64
CA ASN A 164 -14.41 1.93 -23.41
C ASN A 164 -12.88 1.93 -23.64
N PRO A 165 -12.11 2.73 -22.87
CA PRO A 165 -10.66 2.68 -22.96
C PRO A 165 -10.14 1.31 -22.54
N PRO A 166 -9.28 0.64 -23.36
CA PRO A 166 -8.60 -0.58 -22.97
C PRO A 166 -7.56 -0.27 -21.88
N ARG A 167 -7.10 -1.29 -21.16
CA ARG A 167 -6.01 -1.12 -20.21
C ARG A 167 -4.70 -0.78 -20.96
N PRO A 168 -3.98 0.28 -20.55
CA PRO A 168 -2.67 0.58 -21.11
C PRO A 168 -1.67 -0.55 -20.83
N PRO A 169 -0.73 -0.87 -21.74
CA PRO A 169 0.27 -1.90 -21.50
C PRO A 169 1.20 -1.59 -20.31
N HIS A 170 1.38 -0.31 -20.02
CA HIS A 170 2.20 0.18 -18.91
C HIS A 170 1.42 0.29 -17.59
N TRP A 171 0.21 -0.26 -17.47
CA TRP A 171 -0.60 -0.20 -16.26
C TRP A 171 -1.09 -1.59 -15.85
N GLY A 172 -1.06 -1.87 -14.55
CA GLY A 172 -1.56 -3.14 -14.03
C GLY A 172 -1.28 -3.31 -12.53
N GLY A 173 -1.50 -4.53 -12.06
CA GLY A 173 -1.38 -4.88 -10.66
C GLY A 173 -0.02 -5.44 -10.29
N TYR A 174 0.35 -5.18 -9.06
CA TYR A 174 1.40 -5.85 -8.32
C TYR A 174 0.81 -6.57 -7.12
N ARG A 175 1.44 -7.67 -6.75
CA ARG A 175 1.20 -8.40 -5.50
C ARG A 175 2.48 -8.38 -4.68
N LEU A 176 2.40 -7.99 -3.41
CA LEU A 176 3.47 -8.20 -2.44
C LEU A 176 3.19 -9.54 -1.75
N VAL A 177 4.09 -10.48 -1.95
CA VAL A 177 4.15 -11.76 -1.24
C VAL A 177 4.94 -11.50 0.03
N ALA A 178 4.25 -11.54 1.17
CA ALA A 178 4.83 -11.14 2.45
C ALA A 178 5.74 -12.23 3.01
N ASP A 179 6.89 -11.83 3.54
CA ASP A 179 7.80 -12.65 4.35
C ASP A 179 7.93 -12.13 5.78
N GLU A 180 7.53 -10.87 6.04
CA GLU A 180 7.43 -10.30 7.38
C GLU A 180 6.18 -9.43 7.53
N TRP A 181 5.52 -9.53 8.69
CA TRP A 181 4.47 -8.63 9.14
C TRP A 181 4.83 -8.07 10.50
N GLN A 182 4.49 -6.82 10.75
CA GLN A 182 4.63 -6.20 12.05
C GLN A 182 3.37 -5.41 12.40
N PHE A 183 2.81 -5.72 13.57
CA PHE A 183 1.67 -5.02 14.16
C PHE A 183 2.17 -4.17 15.32
N TRP A 184 1.81 -2.90 15.32
CA TRP A 184 2.16 -1.94 16.35
C TRP A 184 0.89 -1.30 16.91
N GLN A 185 0.74 -1.32 18.24
CA GLN A 185 -0.34 -0.66 18.97
C GLN A 185 0.24 0.37 19.92
N GLY A 186 -0.29 1.59 19.87
CA GLY A 186 0.09 2.67 20.77
C GLY A 186 -0.22 2.36 22.24
N ARG A 187 0.75 2.64 23.14
CA ARG A 187 0.64 2.47 24.59
C ARG A 187 1.25 3.66 25.31
N LYS A 188 0.83 3.88 26.57
CA LYS A 188 1.39 4.90 27.46
C LYS A 188 2.91 4.80 27.60
N SER A 189 3.53 5.90 27.93
CA SER A 189 4.97 5.98 28.25
C SER A 189 5.89 5.48 27.14
N ARG A 190 5.40 5.43 25.88
CA ARG A 190 6.11 4.89 24.71
C ARG A 190 6.43 3.38 24.79
N LEU A 191 5.84 2.64 25.74
CA LEU A 191 5.99 1.19 25.88
C LEU A 191 4.99 0.46 24.96
N HIS A 192 5.11 0.75 23.66
CA HIS A 192 4.18 0.27 22.63
C HIS A 192 4.24 -1.25 22.46
N ASP A 193 3.08 -1.86 22.21
CA ASP A 193 3.06 -3.27 21.84
C ASP A 193 3.48 -3.45 20.39
N ARG A 194 4.40 -4.39 20.15
CA ARG A 194 4.89 -4.72 18.80
C ARG A 194 4.98 -6.23 18.65
N LEU A 195 4.21 -6.77 17.72
CA LEU A 195 4.29 -8.19 17.34
C LEU A 195 4.81 -8.29 15.91
N ARG A 196 5.87 -9.08 15.73
CA ARG A 196 6.43 -9.44 14.44
C ARG A 196 6.04 -10.87 14.10
N TYR A 197 5.70 -11.12 12.85
CA TYR A 197 5.54 -12.43 12.27
C TYR A 197 6.54 -12.55 11.14
N SER A 198 7.42 -13.55 11.25
CA SER A 198 8.37 -13.90 10.19
C SER A 198 8.01 -15.27 9.61
N GLN A 199 8.13 -15.40 8.28
CA GLN A 199 7.81 -16.65 7.60
C GLN A 199 8.81 -17.75 8.01
N GLN A 200 8.29 -18.91 8.44
CA GLN A 200 9.07 -20.08 8.83
C GLN A 200 8.49 -21.32 8.11
N GLY A 201 9.14 -21.74 7.03
CA GLY A 201 8.61 -22.81 6.19
C GLY A 201 7.23 -22.47 5.62
N SER A 202 6.21 -23.25 5.95
CA SER A 202 4.82 -22.99 5.56
C SER A 202 3.99 -22.22 6.58
N GLY A 203 4.58 -21.78 7.68
CA GLY A 203 3.89 -21.08 8.78
C GLY A 203 4.55 -19.78 9.17
N TRP A 204 4.10 -19.22 10.29
CA TRP A 204 4.57 -17.95 10.83
C TRP A 204 5.10 -18.13 12.25
N GLN A 205 6.29 -17.59 12.50
CA GLN A 205 6.82 -17.40 13.85
C GLN A 205 6.42 -16.02 14.35
N ARG A 206 5.71 -15.97 15.48
CA ARG A 206 5.31 -14.71 16.12
C ARG A 206 6.21 -14.39 17.30
N GLU A 207 6.70 -13.16 17.37
CA GLU A 207 7.61 -12.68 18.40
C GLU A 207 7.22 -11.26 18.84
N ARG A 208 7.53 -10.92 20.10
CA ARG A 208 7.41 -9.54 20.59
C ARG A 208 8.69 -8.78 20.34
N LEU A 209 8.57 -7.56 19.81
CA LEU A 209 9.67 -6.63 19.69
C LEU A 209 9.61 -5.57 20.79
N ALA A 210 10.76 -5.13 21.27
CA ALA A 210 10.84 -3.92 22.09
C ALA A 210 10.36 -2.70 21.30
N PRO A 211 9.69 -1.72 21.92
CA PRO A 211 9.21 -0.51 21.29
C PRO A 211 10.34 0.43 20.82
#